data_90b0ca93d3b89d42dd2a69838afb68ad
#
_entry.id   90b0ca93d3b89d42dd2a69838afb68ad
#
_cell.length_a   1.000
_cell.length_b   1.000
_cell.length_c   1.000
_cell.angle_alpha   90.00
_cell.angle_beta   90.00
_cell.angle_gamma   90.00
#
_symmetry.space_group_name_H-M   'P 1'
#
loop_
_entity.id
_entity.type
_entity.pdbx_description
1 polymer ?
#
loop_
_entity_poly.entity_id
_entity_poly.type
_entity_poly.pdbx_seq_one_letter_code
_entity_poly.pdbx_strand_id
1 'polypeptide(L)'
;MASGATIHIIKLLDQRGAGTERMAQTNVSHILIRPSEIVTNEQAKTQAEAVYERFQAGEDFAALAKEFSEDPGSALNGGALGWSTPDQFVPQFAQVMMAADIGEVSTPFESEFGWHLLLVEDRREQDMSDEARRDMAMDLLFRRRFEEERQEWLKEIRDEAFVELRLNES
;
A
#
# COMPACT_ATOMS: atom_id res chain seq x y z
N MET A 1 6.51 -26.57 31.89
CA MET A 1 7.82 -26.13 31.34
C MET A 1 7.69 -24.66 31.00
N ALA A 2 8.38 -23.81 31.75
CA ALA A 2 8.28 -22.35 31.60
C ALA A 2 9.02 -21.95 30.31
N SER A 3 8.30 -21.35 29.37
CA SER A 3 8.90 -20.67 28.20
C SER A 3 9.60 -19.41 28.74
N GLY A 4 10.93 -19.44 28.75
CA GLY A 4 11.73 -18.30 29.16
C GLY A 4 11.63 -17.18 28.15
N ALA A 5 10.93 -16.11 28.47
CA ALA A 5 10.98 -14.86 27.71
C ALA A 5 12.39 -14.28 27.85
N THR A 6 13.12 -14.20 26.74
CA THR A 6 14.44 -13.58 26.71
C THR A 6 14.26 -12.08 26.50
N ILE A 7 14.70 -11.27 27.47
CA ILE A 7 14.69 -9.82 27.35
C ILE A 7 16.05 -9.38 26.78
N HIS A 8 16.00 -8.71 25.62
CA HIS A 8 17.19 -8.12 25.01
C HIS A 8 17.25 -6.62 25.33
N ILE A 9 18.32 -6.18 25.95
CA ILE A 9 18.59 -4.76 26.15
C ILE A 9 19.66 -4.36 25.11
N ILE A 10 19.29 -3.50 24.18
CA ILE A 10 20.20 -2.98 23.15
C ILE A 10 20.51 -1.52 23.48
N LYS A 11 21.80 -1.18 23.61
CA LYS A 11 22.28 0.19 23.74
C LYS A 11 23.00 0.58 22.47
N LEU A 12 22.47 1.57 21.74
CA LEU A 12 23.20 2.20 20.64
C LEU A 12 24.34 3.05 21.21
N LEU A 13 25.59 2.69 20.93
CA LEU A 13 26.75 3.35 21.49
C LEU A 13 27.31 4.45 20.56
N ASP A 14 27.14 4.33 19.26
CA ASP A 14 27.59 5.30 18.26
C ASP A 14 26.84 5.09 16.97
N GLN A 15 26.56 6.19 16.25
CA GLN A 15 25.98 6.17 14.92
C GLN A 15 26.86 7.02 14.01
N ARG A 16 27.65 6.37 13.14
CA ARG A 16 28.51 7.06 12.18
C ARG A 16 27.78 7.14 10.84
N GLY A 17 27.68 8.36 10.32
CA GLY A 17 27.03 8.62 9.04
C GLY A 17 25.80 9.50 9.16
N ALA A 18 25.80 10.51 10.04
CA ALA A 18 24.83 11.61 10.01
C ALA A 18 25.09 12.54 8.80
N GLY A 19 25.20 11.95 7.61
CA GLY A 19 24.92 12.67 6.38
C GLY A 19 23.40 12.78 6.28
N THR A 20 22.90 13.90 5.81
CA THR A 20 21.53 14.09 5.39
C THR A 20 21.19 12.99 4.38
N GLU A 21 20.63 11.89 4.87
CA GLU A 21 20.18 10.80 4.01
C GLU A 21 18.90 11.29 3.35
N ARG A 22 19.04 11.66 2.09
CA ARG A 22 17.89 12.08 1.29
C ARG A 22 17.14 10.85 0.84
N MET A 23 15.87 10.81 1.17
CA MET A 23 14.98 9.76 0.71
C MET A 23 14.19 10.27 -0.48
N ALA A 24 14.32 9.59 -1.61
CA ALA A 24 13.51 9.87 -2.77
C ALA A 24 12.07 9.38 -2.50
N GLN A 25 11.12 10.28 -2.60
CA GLN A 25 9.69 10.00 -2.49
C GLN A 25 9.00 10.35 -3.80
N THR A 26 8.00 9.56 -4.14
CA THR A 26 7.14 9.76 -5.31
C THR A 26 5.71 9.98 -4.84
N ASN A 27 5.08 11.05 -5.29
CA ASN A 27 3.64 11.23 -5.14
C ASN A 27 2.95 10.46 -6.26
N VAL A 28 2.14 9.48 -5.88
CA VAL A 28 1.59 8.52 -6.83
C VAL A 28 0.11 8.30 -6.59
N SER A 29 -0.62 8.16 -7.69
CA SER A 29 -2.02 7.72 -7.70
C SER A 29 -2.13 6.43 -8.53
N HIS A 30 -3.08 5.55 -8.18
CA HIS A 30 -3.27 4.30 -8.91
C HIS A 30 -4.75 3.93 -9.09
N ILE A 31 -4.99 3.07 -10.07
CA ILE A 31 -6.26 2.36 -10.28
C ILE A 31 -5.96 0.87 -10.21
N LEU A 32 -6.72 0.15 -9.41
CA LEU A 32 -6.62 -1.30 -9.26
C LEU A 32 -7.89 -1.96 -9.80
N ILE A 33 -7.72 -2.92 -10.69
CA ILE A 33 -8.79 -3.78 -11.22
C ILE A 33 -8.47 -5.22 -10.87
N ARG A 34 -9.34 -5.84 -10.07
CA ARG A 34 -9.11 -7.18 -9.52
C ARG A 34 -9.80 -8.25 -10.35
N PRO A 35 -9.11 -9.33 -10.70
CA PRO A 35 -9.80 -10.56 -11.11
C PRO A 35 -10.64 -11.09 -9.94
N SER A 36 -11.80 -11.67 -10.26
CA SER A 36 -12.73 -12.25 -9.30
C SER A 36 -13.35 -13.53 -9.85
N GLU A 37 -14.25 -14.15 -9.13
CA GLU A 37 -14.97 -15.33 -9.62
C GLU A 37 -15.81 -15.05 -10.88
N ILE A 38 -16.22 -13.79 -11.09
CA ILE A 38 -17.05 -13.34 -12.21
C ILE A 38 -16.27 -12.52 -13.26
N VAL A 39 -15.07 -12.02 -12.91
CA VAL A 39 -14.19 -11.26 -13.81
C VAL A 39 -12.88 -12.02 -13.96
N THR A 40 -12.66 -12.58 -15.14
CA THR A 40 -11.41 -13.30 -15.43
C THR A 40 -10.22 -12.34 -15.48
N ASN A 41 -9.00 -12.87 -15.36
CA ASN A 41 -7.79 -12.06 -15.47
C ASN A 41 -7.70 -11.33 -16.82
N GLU A 42 -8.12 -11.97 -17.92
CA GLU A 42 -8.16 -11.32 -19.25
C GLU A 42 -9.19 -10.19 -19.31
N GLN A 43 -10.34 -10.37 -18.68
CA GLN A 43 -11.36 -9.31 -18.61
C GLN A 43 -10.86 -8.13 -17.76
N ALA A 44 -10.22 -8.39 -16.63
CA ALA A 44 -9.60 -7.35 -15.81
C ALA A 44 -8.52 -6.57 -16.59
N LYS A 45 -7.68 -7.28 -17.35
CA LYS A 45 -6.72 -6.67 -18.28
C LYS A 45 -7.40 -5.76 -19.31
N THR A 46 -8.39 -6.29 -20.01
CA THR A 46 -9.12 -5.52 -21.04
C THR A 46 -9.78 -4.28 -20.45
N GLN A 47 -10.30 -4.38 -19.22
CA GLN A 47 -10.86 -3.24 -18.50
C GLN A 47 -9.79 -2.21 -18.15
N ALA A 48 -8.62 -2.65 -17.70
CA ALA A 48 -7.49 -1.75 -17.43
C ALA A 48 -7.02 -1.03 -18.71
N GLU A 49 -6.95 -1.75 -19.83
CA GLU A 49 -6.62 -1.18 -21.13
C GLU A 49 -7.67 -0.14 -21.57
N ALA A 50 -8.95 -0.42 -21.39
CA ALA A 50 -10.03 0.53 -21.69
C ALA A 50 -9.98 1.80 -20.82
N VAL A 51 -9.64 1.68 -19.54
CA VAL A 51 -9.44 2.82 -18.62
C VAL A 51 -8.22 3.64 -19.08
N TYR A 52 -7.15 2.98 -19.48
CA TYR A 52 -5.97 3.67 -20.03
C TYR A 52 -6.31 4.46 -21.31
N GLU A 53 -7.08 3.89 -22.23
CA GLU A 53 -7.53 4.59 -23.44
C GLU A 53 -8.41 5.81 -23.12
N ARG A 54 -9.30 5.71 -22.12
CA ARG A 54 -10.12 6.85 -21.67
C ARG A 54 -9.26 7.98 -21.11
N PHE A 55 -8.22 7.65 -20.34
CA PHE A 55 -7.25 8.64 -19.89
C PHE A 55 -6.52 9.29 -21.08
N GLN A 56 -6.06 8.52 -22.05
CA GLN A 56 -5.41 9.04 -23.27
C GLN A 56 -6.35 9.93 -24.10
N ALA A 57 -7.65 9.71 -24.00
CA ALA A 57 -8.67 10.58 -24.63
C ALA A 57 -8.90 11.89 -23.84
N GLY A 58 -8.25 12.08 -22.68
CA GLY A 58 -8.28 13.32 -21.89
C GLY A 58 -9.21 13.28 -20.68
N GLU A 59 -9.69 12.11 -20.29
CA GLU A 59 -10.46 11.99 -19.04
C GLU A 59 -9.55 12.13 -17.81
N ASP A 60 -10.13 12.68 -16.73
CA ASP A 60 -9.40 12.89 -15.48
C ASP A 60 -9.10 11.57 -14.75
N PHE A 61 -7.83 11.37 -14.36
CA PHE A 61 -7.40 10.15 -13.69
C PHE A 61 -8.13 9.90 -12.36
N ALA A 62 -8.36 10.95 -11.58
CA ALA A 62 -9.05 10.82 -10.31
C ALA A 62 -10.53 10.46 -10.47
N ALA A 63 -11.17 10.91 -11.56
CA ALA A 63 -12.54 10.51 -11.90
C ALA A 63 -12.58 9.03 -12.31
N LEU A 64 -11.63 8.59 -13.15
CA LEU A 64 -11.49 7.19 -13.55
C LEU A 64 -11.19 6.27 -12.34
N ALA A 65 -10.35 6.72 -11.42
CA ALA A 65 -10.07 5.97 -10.21
C ALA A 65 -11.32 5.78 -9.32
N LYS A 66 -12.14 6.81 -9.17
CA LYS A 66 -13.41 6.71 -8.42
C LYS A 66 -14.42 5.79 -9.08
N GLU A 67 -14.40 5.70 -10.40
CA GLU A 67 -15.34 4.88 -11.18
C GLU A 67 -14.90 3.41 -11.26
N PHE A 68 -13.61 3.15 -11.44
CA PHE A 68 -13.11 1.82 -11.79
C PHE A 68 -12.20 1.18 -10.75
N SER A 69 -11.60 1.95 -9.83
CA SER A 69 -10.65 1.36 -8.89
C SER A 69 -11.36 0.54 -7.82
N GLU A 70 -10.89 -0.68 -7.65
CA GLU A 70 -11.34 -1.61 -6.60
C GLU A 70 -10.41 -1.58 -5.37
N ASP A 71 -9.52 -0.57 -5.29
CA ASP A 71 -8.72 -0.35 -4.08
C ASP A 71 -9.53 0.39 -3.01
N PRO A 72 -9.91 -0.27 -1.90
CA PRO A 72 -10.74 0.36 -0.88
C PRO A 72 -10.05 1.52 -0.15
N GLY A 73 -8.71 1.57 -0.21
CA GLY A 73 -7.92 2.58 0.48
C GLY A 73 -7.84 3.91 -0.26
N SER A 74 -7.84 3.88 -1.60
CA SER A 74 -7.58 5.07 -2.40
C SER A 74 -8.66 5.40 -3.43
N ALA A 75 -9.51 4.46 -3.84
CA ALA A 75 -10.50 4.66 -4.90
C ALA A 75 -11.36 5.92 -4.71
N LEU A 76 -11.94 6.09 -3.52
CA LEU A 76 -12.79 7.24 -3.19
C LEU A 76 -12.02 8.57 -3.16
N ASN A 77 -10.70 8.50 -2.97
CA ASN A 77 -9.80 9.65 -2.98
C ASN A 77 -9.11 9.84 -4.34
N GLY A 78 -9.71 9.36 -5.42
CA GLY A 78 -9.18 9.51 -6.77
C GLY A 78 -7.92 8.66 -7.05
N GLY A 79 -7.73 7.58 -6.31
CA GLY A 79 -6.58 6.70 -6.43
C GLY A 79 -5.33 7.17 -5.71
N ALA A 80 -5.36 8.31 -4.99
CA ALA A 80 -4.19 8.92 -4.37
C ALA A 80 -3.62 8.07 -3.24
N LEU A 81 -2.34 7.70 -3.37
CA LEU A 81 -1.53 7.02 -2.36
C LEU A 81 -0.60 8.01 -1.62
N GLY A 82 -0.43 9.22 -2.19
CA GLY A 82 0.41 10.27 -1.63
C GLY A 82 1.91 10.00 -1.78
N TRP A 83 2.71 10.70 -0.97
CA TRP A 83 4.17 10.58 -0.96
C TRP A 83 4.61 9.26 -0.39
N SER A 84 5.19 8.43 -1.23
CA SER A 84 5.57 7.05 -0.90
C SER A 84 6.97 6.72 -1.39
N THR A 85 7.57 5.71 -0.77
CA THR A 85 8.87 5.14 -1.15
C THR A 85 8.67 3.78 -1.82
N PRO A 86 9.58 3.32 -2.70
CA PRO A 86 9.43 2.06 -3.42
C PRO A 86 9.29 0.82 -2.53
N ASP A 87 9.89 0.85 -1.35
CA ASP A 87 9.85 -0.24 -0.37
C ASP A 87 8.47 -0.48 0.28
N GLN A 88 7.54 0.45 0.11
CA GLN A 88 6.16 0.33 0.60
C GLN A 88 5.26 -0.50 -0.33
N PHE A 89 5.74 -0.84 -1.52
CA PHE A 89 4.96 -1.51 -2.56
C PHE A 89 5.54 -2.85 -2.97
N VAL A 90 4.70 -3.67 -3.60
CA VAL A 90 5.16 -4.90 -4.24
C VAL A 90 6.16 -4.60 -5.36
N PRO A 91 7.11 -5.50 -5.65
CA PRO A 91 8.21 -5.23 -6.58
C PRO A 91 7.78 -4.74 -7.97
N GLN A 92 6.68 -5.29 -8.50
CA GLN A 92 6.16 -4.90 -9.82
C GLN A 92 5.68 -3.45 -9.82
N PHE A 93 4.94 -3.05 -8.79
CA PHE A 93 4.47 -1.67 -8.63
C PHE A 93 5.63 -0.70 -8.44
N ALA A 94 6.57 -1.04 -7.56
CA ALA A 94 7.77 -0.23 -7.31
C ALA A 94 8.60 -0.01 -8.57
N GLN A 95 8.77 -1.04 -9.41
CA GLN A 95 9.48 -0.96 -10.68
C GLN A 95 8.83 0.04 -11.64
N VAL A 96 7.51 -0.07 -11.83
CA VAL A 96 6.76 0.84 -12.72
C VAL A 96 6.78 2.26 -12.16
N MET A 97 6.58 2.43 -10.85
CA MET A 97 6.63 3.73 -10.19
C MET A 97 7.99 4.42 -10.38
N MET A 98 9.09 3.68 -10.29
CA MET A 98 10.44 4.26 -10.50
C MET A 98 10.72 4.61 -11.96
N ALA A 99 10.17 3.85 -12.91
CA ALA A 99 10.42 4.01 -14.34
C ALA A 99 9.51 5.04 -15.02
N ALA A 100 8.31 5.30 -14.48
CA ALA A 100 7.34 6.20 -15.08
C ALA A 100 7.78 7.67 -14.99
N ASP A 101 7.46 8.48 -15.98
CA ASP A 101 7.70 9.91 -15.97
C ASP A 101 6.60 10.66 -15.19
N ILE A 102 6.95 11.86 -14.69
CA ILE A 102 6.00 12.72 -13.97
C ILE A 102 4.91 13.20 -14.94
N GLY A 103 3.65 13.03 -14.54
CA GLY A 103 2.48 13.42 -15.33
C GLY A 103 2.05 12.38 -16.37
N GLU A 104 2.74 11.25 -16.47
CA GLU A 104 2.41 10.17 -17.39
C GLU A 104 1.76 8.99 -16.66
N VAL A 105 0.70 8.43 -17.27
CA VAL A 105 0.08 7.19 -16.77
C VAL A 105 0.80 6.00 -17.38
N SER A 106 1.17 5.05 -16.52
CA SER A 106 1.79 3.80 -16.98
C SER A 106 0.84 3.00 -17.87
N THR A 107 1.41 2.20 -18.78
CA THR A 107 0.64 1.11 -19.39
C THR A 107 0.13 0.16 -18.30
N PRO A 108 -1.02 -0.52 -18.51
CA PRO A 108 -1.52 -1.49 -17.56
C PRO A 108 -0.48 -2.58 -17.25
N PHE A 109 -0.27 -2.87 -15.97
CA PHE A 109 0.64 -3.92 -15.52
C PHE A 109 -0.01 -4.78 -14.43
N GLU A 110 0.44 -6.03 -14.34
CA GLU A 110 -0.10 -7.02 -13.41
C GLU A 110 0.75 -7.12 -12.13
N SER A 111 0.08 -7.27 -11.00
CA SER A 111 0.68 -7.66 -9.71
C SER A 111 -0.12 -8.81 -9.08
N GLU A 112 0.29 -9.25 -7.91
CA GLU A 112 -0.47 -10.24 -7.13
C GLU A 112 -1.88 -9.79 -6.72
N PHE A 113 -2.16 -8.48 -6.76
CA PHE A 113 -3.47 -7.89 -6.42
C PHE A 113 -4.41 -7.73 -7.63
N GLY A 114 -3.89 -7.79 -8.84
CA GLY A 114 -4.61 -7.60 -10.08
C GLY A 114 -3.89 -6.64 -11.04
N TRP A 115 -4.66 -5.99 -11.90
CA TRP A 115 -4.18 -5.05 -12.91
C TRP A 115 -4.16 -3.63 -12.38
N HIS A 116 -3.07 -2.94 -12.62
CA HIS A 116 -2.84 -1.58 -12.16
C HIS A 116 -2.60 -0.61 -13.32
N LEU A 117 -3.06 0.62 -13.11
CA LEU A 117 -2.63 1.82 -13.80
C LEU A 117 -2.03 2.74 -12.74
N LEU A 118 -0.93 3.39 -13.04
CA LEU A 118 -0.19 4.22 -12.12
C LEU A 118 0.09 5.58 -12.77
N LEU A 119 -0.20 6.65 -12.03
CA LEU A 119 0.16 8.02 -12.37
C LEU A 119 1.19 8.54 -11.36
N VAL A 120 2.35 8.95 -11.85
CA VAL A 120 3.32 9.68 -11.03
C VAL A 120 2.99 11.17 -11.13
N GLU A 121 2.57 11.76 -10.02
CA GLU A 121 2.21 13.18 -9.97
C GLU A 121 3.42 14.09 -9.75
N ASP A 122 4.34 13.65 -8.88
CA ASP A 122 5.53 14.42 -8.53
C ASP A 122 6.61 13.54 -7.88
N ARG A 123 7.86 14.03 -7.81
CA ARG A 123 8.99 13.40 -7.13
C ARG A 123 9.71 14.41 -6.27
N ARG A 124 10.12 14.00 -5.08
CA ARG A 124 10.92 14.84 -4.20
C ARG A 124 12.03 14.04 -3.52
N GLU A 125 13.08 14.75 -3.15
CA GLU A 125 14.05 14.27 -2.18
C GLU A 125 13.70 14.89 -0.83
N GLN A 126 13.30 14.09 0.12
CA GLN A 126 13.08 14.54 1.48
C GLN A 126 14.35 14.34 2.29
N ASP A 127 14.81 15.41 2.91
CA ASP A 127 15.89 15.36 3.88
C ASP A 127 15.39 14.68 5.16
N MET A 128 15.89 13.50 5.44
CA MET A 128 15.55 12.74 6.63
C MET A 128 16.37 13.24 7.81
N SER A 129 15.97 14.38 8.36
CA SER A 129 16.50 14.83 9.65
C SER A 129 16.30 13.74 10.72
N ASP A 130 17.13 13.74 11.75
CA ASP A 130 17.00 12.78 12.87
C ASP A 130 15.60 12.84 13.52
N GLU A 131 14.95 13.99 13.45
CA GLU A 131 13.58 14.22 13.92
C GLU A 131 12.56 13.51 13.03
N ALA A 132 12.65 13.66 11.70
CA ALA A 132 11.78 12.97 10.75
C ALA A 132 11.95 11.44 10.81
N ARG A 133 13.17 10.96 11.03
CA ARG A 133 13.43 9.52 11.26
C ARG A 133 12.79 9.01 12.55
N ARG A 134 12.85 9.80 13.61
CA ARG A 134 12.17 9.49 14.88
C ARG A 134 10.67 9.42 14.70
N ASP A 135 10.08 10.38 14.02
CA ASP A 135 8.65 10.46 13.80
C ASP A 135 8.17 9.27 12.94
N MET A 136 8.90 8.94 11.87
CA MET A 136 8.61 7.74 11.07
C MET A 136 8.75 6.44 11.88
N ALA A 137 9.81 6.32 12.68
CA ALA A 137 10.00 5.14 13.52
C ALA A 137 8.90 5.03 14.59
N MET A 138 8.48 6.14 15.16
CA MET A 138 7.38 6.20 16.12
C MET A 138 6.05 5.80 15.47
N ASP A 139 5.75 6.30 14.27
CA ASP A 139 4.52 5.95 13.53
C ASP A 139 4.50 4.45 13.16
N LEU A 140 5.63 3.92 12.69
CA LEU A 140 5.76 2.50 12.37
C LEU A 140 5.57 1.61 13.61
N LEU A 141 6.19 1.98 14.72
CA LEU A 141 6.04 1.27 15.99
C LEU A 141 4.61 1.36 16.52
N PHE A 142 3.98 2.52 16.38
CA PHE A 142 2.59 2.73 16.80
C PHE A 142 1.63 1.87 15.97
N ARG A 143 1.77 1.86 14.65
CA ARG A 143 0.95 1.02 13.75
C ARG A 143 1.12 -0.46 14.06
N ARG A 144 2.35 -0.90 14.26
CA ARG A 144 2.64 -2.30 14.60
C ARG A 144 2.01 -2.70 15.92
N ARG A 145 2.20 -1.86 16.97
CA ARG A 145 1.64 -2.12 18.29
C ARG A 145 0.11 -2.09 18.29
N PHE A 146 -0.49 -1.14 17.57
CA PHE A 146 -1.93 -1.06 17.38
C PHE A 146 -2.49 -2.32 16.72
N GLU A 147 -1.80 -2.84 15.71
CA GLU A 147 -2.21 -4.06 15.05
C GLU A 147 -2.09 -5.29 15.96
N GLU A 148 -1.01 -5.40 16.74
CA GLU A 148 -0.80 -6.45 17.73
C GLU A 148 -1.90 -6.40 18.82
N GLU A 149 -2.17 -5.22 19.39
CA GLU A 149 -3.22 -5.02 20.40
C GLU A 149 -4.62 -5.29 19.83
N ARG A 150 -4.89 -4.90 18.58
CA ARG A 150 -6.15 -5.20 17.88
C ARG A 150 -6.36 -6.71 17.71
N GLN A 151 -5.33 -7.44 17.35
CA GLN A 151 -5.39 -8.89 17.19
C GLN A 151 -5.62 -9.59 18.54
N GLU A 152 -4.96 -9.13 19.57
CA GLU A 152 -5.12 -9.65 20.92
C GLU A 152 -6.53 -9.39 21.46
N TRP A 153 -7.05 -8.18 21.29
CA TRP A 153 -8.42 -7.81 21.63
C TRP A 153 -9.49 -8.61 20.87
N LEU A 154 -9.30 -8.83 19.56
CA LEU A 154 -10.20 -9.66 18.75
C LEU A 154 -10.17 -11.12 19.19
N LYS A 155 -9.01 -11.61 19.64
CA LYS A 155 -8.89 -12.96 20.20
C LYS A 155 -9.61 -13.05 21.54
N GLU A 156 -9.44 -12.08 22.44
CA GLU A 156 -10.11 -12.03 23.72
C GLU A 156 -11.64 -12.01 23.56
N ILE A 157 -12.17 -11.14 22.68
CA ILE A 157 -13.61 -11.13 22.37
C ILE A 157 -14.09 -12.48 21.84
N ARG A 158 -13.31 -13.13 20.97
CA ARG A 158 -13.68 -14.43 20.43
C ARG A 158 -13.68 -15.52 21.48
N ASP A 159 -12.73 -15.48 22.40
CA ASP A 159 -12.60 -16.45 23.49
C ASP A 159 -13.70 -16.25 24.56
N GLU A 160 -14.16 -15.01 24.76
CA GLU A 160 -15.28 -14.67 25.65
C GLU A 160 -16.66 -14.85 24.99
N ALA A 161 -16.74 -14.77 23.66
CA ALA A 161 -17.97 -14.94 22.93
C ALA A 161 -18.35 -16.41 22.79
N PHE A 162 -19.56 -16.78 23.22
CA PHE A 162 -20.13 -18.10 22.94
C PHE A 162 -20.53 -18.15 21.45
N VAL A 163 -19.69 -18.74 20.60
CA VAL A 163 -19.98 -18.90 19.16
C VAL A 163 -20.60 -20.25 18.92
N GLU A 164 -21.91 -20.29 18.68
CA GLU A 164 -22.64 -21.47 18.22
C GLU A 164 -22.60 -21.53 16.68
N LEU A 165 -21.74 -22.40 16.14
CA LEU A 165 -21.70 -22.70 14.70
C LEU A 165 -22.86 -23.65 14.35
N ARG A 166 -23.95 -23.14 13.77
CA ARG A 166 -25.01 -23.96 13.18
C ARG A 166 -24.61 -24.33 11.76
N LEU A 167 -23.99 -25.49 11.61
CA LEU A 167 -23.82 -26.12 10.29
C LEU A 167 -25.19 -26.65 9.85
N ASN A 168 -25.78 -26.04 8.82
CA ASN A 168 -26.95 -26.62 8.17
C ASN A 168 -26.49 -27.84 7.38
N GLU A 169 -26.72 -29.02 7.94
CA GLU A 169 -26.71 -30.27 7.16
C GLU A 169 -27.92 -30.26 6.23
N SER A 170 -27.70 -30.23 4.93
CA SER A 170 -28.69 -30.49 3.88
C SER A 170 -28.23 -31.70 3.07
#